data_55722c96ecc839f3068a61199f8f3988
#
_entry.id   55722c96ecc839f3068a61199f8f3988
#
_cell.length_a   1.000
_cell.length_b   1.000
_cell.length_c   1.000
_cell.angle_alpha   90.00
_cell.angle_beta   90.00
_cell.angle_gamma   90.00
#
_symmetry.space_group_name_H-M   'P 1'
#
loop_
_entity.id
_entity.type
_entity.pdbx_description
1 polymer ?
#
loop_
_entity_poly.entity_id
_entity_poly.type
_entity_poly.pdbx_seq_one_letter_code
_entity_poly.pdbx_strand_id
1 'polypeptide(L)'
;MRRILFIILSSALFFIGNIHAQVATSDSLVMHYLQQQGIPVTANNEVKLLMSGREKFLDLFEEIRHAKHHIHLEYFNFRNDSIANALFDLLAEKVQEGVEVRALFDAFGN
;
A
#
# COMPACT_ATOMS: atom_id res chain seq x y z
N MET A 1 45.42 -24.87 40.09
CA MET A 1 45.39 -24.20 38.77
C MET A 1 44.44 -24.86 37.75
N ARG A 2 44.37 -26.19 37.61
CA ARG A 2 43.47 -26.86 36.63
C ARG A 2 41.96 -26.62 36.87
N ARG A 3 41.50 -26.44 38.10
CA ARG A 3 40.07 -26.23 38.44
C ARG A 3 39.58 -24.80 38.11
N ILE A 4 40.44 -23.80 38.21
CA ILE A 4 40.13 -22.40 37.87
C ILE A 4 40.00 -22.21 36.35
N LEU A 5 40.84 -22.94 35.58
CA LEU A 5 40.77 -22.92 34.13
C LEU A 5 39.44 -23.48 33.58
N PHE A 6 38.89 -24.51 34.21
CA PHE A 6 37.58 -25.08 33.84
C PHE A 6 36.40 -24.13 34.12
N ILE A 7 36.47 -23.36 35.20
CA ILE A 7 35.40 -22.38 35.53
C ILE A 7 35.42 -21.21 34.54
N ILE A 8 36.59 -20.73 34.15
CA ILE A 8 36.73 -19.65 33.15
C ILE A 8 36.26 -20.12 31.76
N LEU A 9 36.56 -21.35 31.36
CA LEU A 9 36.12 -21.92 30.11
C LEU A 9 34.59 -22.16 30.07
N SER A 10 34.00 -22.58 31.20
CA SER A 10 32.56 -22.77 31.37
C SER A 10 31.79 -21.43 31.34
N SER A 11 32.32 -20.36 31.95
CA SER A 11 31.71 -19.04 31.91
C SER A 11 31.79 -18.37 30.52
N ALA A 12 32.88 -18.63 29.78
CA ALA A 12 33.01 -18.14 28.41
C ALA A 12 32.00 -18.80 27.44
N LEU A 13 31.66 -20.07 27.66
CA LEU A 13 30.65 -20.78 26.87
C LEU A 13 29.21 -20.33 27.17
N PHE A 14 28.93 -19.78 28.36
CA PHE A 14 27.61 -19.23 28.70
C PHE A 14 27.34 -17.85 28.06
N PHE A 15 28.38 -17.12 27.66
CA PHE A 15 28.25 -15.82 27.01
C PHE A 15 28.09 -15.89 25.48
N ILE A 16 28.20 -17.08 24.85
CA ILE A 16 27.97 -17.26 23.39
C ILE A 16 26.48 -17.49 23.06
N GLY A 17 25.62 -17.57 24.08
CA GLY A 17 24.18 -17.72 23.92
C GLY A 17 23.52 -16.38 23.58
N ASN A 18 23.00 -16.30 22.39
CA ASN A 18 22.04 -15.29 21.92
C ASN A 18 22.57 -13.95 21.42
N ILE A 19 23.57 -13.92 20.57
CA ILE A 19 23.64 -12.85 19.56
C ILE A 19 22.66 -13.25 18.44
N HIS A 20 21.37 -13.06 18.66
CA HIS A 20 20.41 -12.96 17.57
C HIS A 20 20.63 -11.58 16.98
N ALA A 21 21.44 -11.50 15.92
CA ALA A 21 21.41 -10.34 15.05
C ALA A 21 19.98 -10.29 14.47
N GLN A 22 19.13 -9.44 15.04
CA GLN A 22 17.89 -9.07 14.39
C GLN A 22 18.30 -8.38 13.08
N VAL A 23 18.28 -9.14 11.99
CA VAL A 23 18.34 -8.55 10.67
C VAL A 23 17.06 -7.73 10.57
N ALA A 24 17.21 -6.41 10.69
CA ALA A 24 16.09 -5.51 10.46
C ALA A 24 15.57 -5.80 9.05
N THR A 25 14.33 -6.25 8.94
CA THR A 25 13.70 -6.42 7.63
C THR A 25 13.61 -5.05 6.95
N SER A 26 13.62 -5.01 5.61
CA SER A 26 13.47 -3.76 4.84
C SER A 26 12.26 -2.96 5.34
N ASP A 27 11.20 -3.64 5.73
CA ASP A 27 9.97 -3.04 6.25
C ASP A 27 10.18 -2.31 7.58
N SER A 28 10.96 -2.89 8.51
CA SER A 28 11.25 -2.24 9.80
C SER A 28 12.11 -0.98 9.63
N LEU A 29 13.01 -0.97 8.66
CA LEU A 29 13.82 0.21 8.34
C LEU A 29 12.97 1.33 7.74
N VAL A 30 12.08 1.00 6.81
CA VAL A 30 11.13 1.96 6.22
C VAL A 30 10.20 2.53 7.29
N MET A 31 9.63 1.68 8.15
CA MET A 31 8.78 2.11 9.25
C MET A 31 9.49 3.06 10.19
N HIS A 32 10.73 2.74 10.58
CA HIS A 32 11.53 3.60 11.44
C HIS A 32 11.81 4.97 10.79
N TYR A 33 12.16 4.97 9.50
CA TYR A 33 12.38 6.21 8.74
C TYR A 33 11.11 7.07 8.69
N LEU A 34 9.95 6.50 8.36
CA LEU A 34 8.68 7.22 8.32
C LEU A 34 8.33 7.85 9.67
N GLN A 35 8.51 7.10 10.77
CA GLN A 35 8.30 7.59 12.13
C GLN A 35 9.24 8.77 12.47
N GLN A 36 10.51 8.69 12.10
CA GLN A 36 11.46 9.80 12.30
C GLN A 36 11.06 11.07 11.54
N GLN A 37 10.43 10.94 10.37
CA GLN A 37 9.93 12.04 9.57
C GLN A 37 8.56 12.57 10.06
N GLY A 38 8.00 12.01 11.12
CA GLY A 38 6.66 12.37 11.61
C GLY A 38 5.53 11.98 10.67
N ILE A 39 5.76 11.05 9.73
CA ILE A 39 4.76 10.56 8.80
C ILE A 39 3.91 9.50 9.51
N PRO A 40 2.60 9.71 9.65
CA PRO A 40 1.74 8.75 10.33
C PRO A 40 1.60 7.48 9.50
N VAL A 41 1.78 6.33 10.16
CA VAL A 41 1.56 5.01 9.55
C VAL A 41 0.33 4.39 10.20
N THR A 42 -0.63 3.98 9.37
CA THR A 42 -1.87 3.35 9.82
C THR A 42 -1.83 1.84 9.58
N ALA A 43 -2.39 1.07 10.51
CA ALA A 43 -2.43 -0.39 10.41
C ALA A 43 -3.81 -0.93 9.93
N ASN A 44 -4.79 -0.03 9.74
CA ASN A 44 -6.16 -0.37 9.33
C ASN A 44 -6.36 -0.21 7.82
N ASN A 45 -5.43 -0.74 7.04
CA ASN A 45 -5.51 -0.70 5.58
C ASN A 45 -5.89 -2.09 5.06
N GLU A 46 -6.78 -2.12 4.06
CA GLU A 46 -7.09 -3.30 3.27
C GLU A 46 -6.49 -3.14 1.87
N VAL A 47 -5.83 -4.17 1.38
CA VAL A 47 -5.19 -4.17 0.06
C VAL A 47 -5.68 -5.36 -0.75
N LYS A 48 -6.21 -5.11 -1.94
CA LYS A 48 -6.60 -6.11 -2.91
C LYS A 48 -5.69 -6.02 -4.13
N LEU A 49 -5.04 -7.12 -4.46
CA LEU A 49 -4.19 -7.19 -5.66
C LEU A 49 -5.03 -7.56 -6.88
N LEU A 50 -5.01 -6.73 -7.91
CA LEU A 50 -5.69 -6.96 -9.19
C LEU A 50 -4.67 -7.40 -10.23
N MET A 51 -4.78 -8.65 -10.71
CA MET A 51 -3.74 -9.30 -11.51
C MET A 51 -3.89 -9.05 -13.02
N SER A 52 -4.98 -8.42 -13.47
CA SER A 52 -5.23 -8.15 -14.88
C SER A 52 -5.97 -6.83 -15.10
N GLY A 53 -5.84 -6.25 -16.30
CA GLY A 53 -6.61 -5.07 -16.68
C GLY A 53 -8.13 -5.32 -16.64
N ARG A 54 -8.56 -6.53 -16.96
CA ARG A 54 -9.97 -6.91 -16.85
C ARG A 54 -10.47 -6.85 -15.41
N GLU A 55 -9.75 -7.46 -14.48
CA GLU A 55 -10.09 -7.41 -13.05
C GLU A 55 -10.11 -5.98 -12.53
N LYS A 56 -9.10 -5.17 -12.90
CA LYS A 56 -9.05 -3.75 -12.54
C LYS A 56 -10.31 -3.01 -12.97
N PHE A 57 -10.75 -3.16 -14.21
CA PHE A 57 -11.91 -2.42 -14.68
C PHE A 57 -13.22 -2.96 -14.10
N LEU A 58 -13.38 -4.24 -13.92
CA LEU A 58 -14.56 -4.80 -13.25
C LEU A 58 -14.68 -4.27 -11.81
N ASP A 59 -13.58 -4.29 -11.05
CA ASP A 59 -13.52 -3.77 -9.70
C ASP A 59 -13.78 -2.27 -9.65
N LEU A 60 -13.14 -1.49 -10.51
CA LEU A 60 -13.33 -0.04 -10.63
C LEU A 60 -14.80 0.33 -10.88
N PHE A 61 -15.46 -0.32 -11.83
CA PHE A 61 -16.86 -0.06 -12.15
C PHE A 61 -17.78 -0.43 -10.98
N GLU A 62 -17.46 -1.50 -10.26
CA GLU A 62 -18.23 -1.91 -9.08
C GLU A 62 -18.09 -0.91 -7.94
N GLU A 63 -16.88 -0.46 -7.64
CA GLU A 63 -16.63 0.56 -6.62
C GLU A 63 -17.33 1.89 -6.95
N ILE A 64 -17.30 2.30 -8.21
CA ILE A 64 -18.01 3.51 -8.64
C ILE A 64 -19.52 3.36 -8.45
N ARG A 65 -20.12 2.22 -8.79
CA ARG A 65 -21.56 1.97 -8.55
C ARG A 65 -21.94 2.10 -7.09
N HIS A 66 -21.06 1.65 -6.18
CA HIS A 66 -21.30 1.70 -4.74
C HIS A 66 -20.97 3.04 -4.08
N ALA A 67 -20.31 3.95 -4.77
CA ALA A 67 -19.95 5.25 -4.24
C ALA A 67 -21.20 6.06 -3.87
N LYS A 68 -21.20 6.68 -2.68
CA LYS A 68 -22.35 7.43 -2.13
C LYS A 68 -22.06 8.90 -1.88
N HIS A 69 -20.79 9.29 -1.79
CA HIS A 69 -20.41 10.63 -1.39
C HIS A 69 -19.58 11.35 -2.43
N HIS A 70 -18.43 10.77 -2.80
CA HIS A 70 -17.54 11.38 -3.79
C HIS A 70 -16.76 10.32 -4.57
N ILE A 71 -16.34 10.68 -5.76
CA ILE A 71 -15.46 9.92 -6.65
C ILE A 71 -14.37 10.87 -7.13
N HIS A 72 -13.11 10.54 -6.85
CA HIS A 72 -11.96 11.27 -7.36
C HIS A 72 -11.16 10.36 -8.30
N LEU A 73 -10.97 10.81 -9.53
CA LEU A 73 -10.22 10.11 -10.55
C LEU A 73 -8.98 10.92 -10.91
N GLU A 74 -7.85 10.25 -11.01
CA GLU A 74 -6.59 10.82 -11.49
C GLU A 74 -5.99 9.89 -12.54
N TYR A 75 -5.82 10.39 -13.76
CA TYR A 75 -5.28 9.63 -14.88
C TYR A 75 -4.19 10.41 -15.62
N PHE A 76 -3.04 9.79 -15.79
CA PHE A 76 -2.00 10.31 -16.66
C PHE A 76 -2.37 10.12 -18.13
N ASN A 77 -2.87 8.95 -18.52
CA ASN A 77 -3.26 8.63 -19.90
C ASN A 77 -4.69 8.09 -19.90
N PHE A 78 -5.58 8.80 -20.57
CA PHE A 78 -6.99 8.45 -20.70
C PHE A 78 -7.41 8.56 -22.15
N ARG A 79 -7.64 7.45 -22.83
CA ARG A 79 -7.99 7.42 -24.24
C ARG A 79 -9.49 7.37 -24.44
N ASN A 80 -9.96 8.03 -25.49
CA ASN A 80 -11.37 7.95 -25.91
C ASN A 80 -11.64 6.59 -26.58
N ASP A 81 -11.98 5.59 -25.77
CA ASP A 81 -12.33 4.24 -26.19
C ASP A 81 -13.63 3.76 -25.53
N SER A 82 -14.03 2.53 -25.80
CA SER A 82 -15.28 1.96 -25.27
C SER A 82 -15.30 1.88 -23.74
N ILE A 83 -14.15 1.66 -23.10
CA ILE A 83 -14.06 1.61 -21.63
C ILE A 83 -14.22 3.02 -21.05
N ALA A 84 -13.56 4.00 -21.64
CA ALA A 84 -13.68 5.39 -21.24
C ALA A 84 -15.12 5.90 -21.37
N ASN A 85 -15.77 5.61 -22.48
CA ASN A 85 -17.16 6.01 -22.68
C ASN A 85 -18.09 5.38 -21.63
N ALA A 86 -17.98 4.07 -21.40
CA ALA A 86 -18.75 3.40 -20.36
C ALA A 86 -18.46 3.95 -18.95
N LEU A 87 -17.21 4.34 -18.66
CA LEU A 87 -16.85 4.97 -17.40
C LEU A 87 -17.53 6.35 -17.28
N PHE A 88 -17.48 7.18 -18.30
CA PHE A 88 -18.12 8.49 -18.27
C PHE A 88 -19.66 8.40 -18.13
N ASP A 89 -20.29 7.44 -18.80
CA ASP A 89 -21.74 7.21 -18.65
C ASP A 89 -22.07 6.88 -17.19
N LEU A 90 -21.33 5.97 -16.56
CA LEU A 90 -21.52 5.61 -15.15
C LEU A 90 -21.25 6.79 -14.20
N LEU A 91 -20.22 7.59 -14.46
CA LEU A 91 -19.94 8.79 -13.67
C LEU A 91 -21.06 9.82 -13.79
N ALA A 92 -21.63 9.99 -14.99
CA ALA A 92 -22.77 10.88 -15.20
C ALA A 92 -24.02 10.40 -14.43
N GLU A 93 -24.28 9.10 -14.40
CA GLU A 93 -25.33 8.52 -13.54
C GLU A 93 -25.09 8.83 -12.07
N LYS A 94 -23.88 8.67 -11.57
CA LYS A 94 -23.52 8.95 -10.18
C LYS A 94 -23.68 10.43 -9.82
N VAL A 95 -23.35 11.34 -10.73
CA VAL A 95 -23.62 12.78 -10.54
C VAL A 95 -25.12 13.05 -10.39
N GLN A 96 -25.96 12.40 -11.20
CA GLN A 96 -27.43 12.53 -11.08
C GLN A 96 -27.95 11.97 -9.74
N GLU A 97 -27.28 10.98 -9.17
CA GLU A 97 -27.56 10.45 -7.82
C GLU A 97 -27.07 11.39 -6.69
N GLY A 98 -26.39 12.48 -7.01
CA GLY A 98 -25.87 13.46 -6.06
C GLY A 98 -24.46 13.15 -5.55
N VAL A 99 -23.72 12.23 -6.18
CA VAL A 99 -22.33 11.92 -5.85
C VAL A 99 -21.43 12.99 -6.47
N GLU A 100 -20.52 13.56 -5.68
CA GLU A 100 -19.52 14.51 -6.15
C GLU A 100 -18.45 13.79 -6.99
N VAL A 101 -18.29 14.18 -8.26
CA VAL A 101 -17.28 13.61 -9.15
C VAL A 101 -16.22 14.64 -9.48
N ARG A 102 -14.95 14.33 -9.23
CA ARG A 102 -13.80 15.13 -9.65
C ARG A 102 -12.84 14.27 -10.46
N ALA A 103 -12.46 14.75 -11.64
CA ALA A 103 -11.52 14.07 -12.51
C ALA A 103 -10.34 15.00 -12.85
N LEU A 104 -9.14 14.49 -12.66
CA LEU A 104 -7.90 15.16 -13.03
C LEU A 104 -7.22 14.36 -14.14
N PHE A 105 -6.96 15.00 -15.26
CA PHE A 105 -6.25 14.40 -16.39
C PHE A 105 -4.97 15.19 -16.67
N ASP A 106 -3.88 14.48 -16.94
CA ASP A 106 -2.64 15.11 -17.36
C ASP A 106 -2.77 15.63 -18.80
N ALA A 107 -2.37 16.88 -19.03
CA ALA A 107 -2.48 17.51 -20.35
C ALA A 107 -1.49 16.94 -21.38
N PHE A 108 -0.43 16.28 -20.95
CA PHE A 108 0.58 15.68 -21.82
C PHE A 108 0.22 14.25 -22.23
N GLY A 109 -0.50 13.53 -21.38
CA GLY A 109 -0.90 12.14 -21.59
C GLY A 109 -2.22 11.95 -22.35
N ASN A 110 -2.95 13.05 -22.70
CA ASN A 110 -4.28 13.01 -23.30
C ASN A 110 -4.39 13.91 -24.52
#